data_6395575be08517846e8695a023e03932
#
_entry.id   6395575be08517846e8695a023e03932
#
_cell.length_a   1.000
_cell.length_b   1.000
_cell.length_c   1.000
_cell.angle_alpha   90.00
_cell.angle_beta   90.00
_cell.angle_gamma   90.00
#
_symmetry.space_group_name_H-M   'P 1'
#
loop_
_entity.id
_entity.type
_entity.pdbx_description
1 polymer ?
#
loop_
_entity_poly.entity_id
_entity_poly.type
_entity_poly.pdbx_seq_one_letter_code
_entity_poly.pdbx_strand_id
1 'polypeptide(L)'
;MVELIGWKKDKYDERDYVFKPRAALVPANVNLLDMLPEVRNQFDVGACTGFSIGGNLTAIAKQQGFFEEWFSPTFIYNGARYLEGTLLKDVGAEPRNCLKWVQKSGALLEHLWPYDGWKLDSTVPSSSLIAQSLKFVTFNYYRITEGTYGIMSALANGHLVSLGCPWFDKWYAPAADGILPKVNKDDEILGGHATLLWGYDNDVLHGRNSWGREWGCKGNFAMRMSSLDVFKQLGGYDAYYIELSLSPQATPVTPAPQGCTCSQAVLSMVRTFNRAKRAVKYFKEGK
;
A
#
# COMPACT_ATOMS: atom_id res chain seq x y z
N MET A 1 13.94 4.14 17.78
CA MET A 1 13.08 4.49 16.63
C MET A 1 13.05 3.28 15.73
N VAL A 2 11.87 2.77 15.37
CA VAL A 2 11.75 1.74 14.34
C VAL A 2 11.95 2.48 13.02
N GLU A 3 13.06 2.25 12.32
CA GLU A 3 13.21 2.71 10.95
C GLU A 3 12.05 2.13 10.14
N LEU A 4 11.16 3.00 9.64
CA LEU A 4 10.08 2.61 8.73
C LEU A 4 10.66 2.33 7.35
N ILE A 5 11.35 1.20 7.24
CA ILE A 5 11.96 0.76 5.99
C ILE A 5 10.96 -0.13 5.27
N GLY A 6 10.06 0.47 4.50
CA GLY A 6 9.07 -0.30 3.74
C GLY A 6 9.10 -0.01 2.25
N TRP A 7 9.28 1.24 1.85
CA TRP A 7 9.47 1.64 0.47
C TRP A 7 10.95 1.87 0.17
N LYS A 8 11.40 1.27 -0.91
CA LYS A 8 12.68 1.57 -1.57
C LYS A 8 12.38 2.22 -2.91
N LYS A 9 13.10 3.30 -3.20
CA LYS A 9 12.94 3.99 -4.48
C LYS A 9 13.31 3.08 -5.64
N ASP A 10 12.46 3.04 -6.66
CA ASP A 10 12.71 2.31 -7.89
C ASP A 10 13.93 2.85 -8.64
N LYS A 11 14.74 1.94 -9.15
CA LYS A 11 15.76 2.30 -10.14
C LYS A 11 15.08 2.67 -11.45
N TYR A 12 15.66 3.61 -12.20
CA TYR A 12 15.14 3.95 -13.52
C TYR A 12 15.14 2.72 -14.44
N ASP A 13 14.02 2.51 -15.16
CA ASP A 13 13.90 1.44 -16.16
C ASP A 13 13.15 2.02 -17.37
N GLU A 14 13.81 2.11 -18.51
CA GLU A 14 13.26 2.66 -19.75
C GLU A 14 12.08 1.84 -20.32
N ARG A 15 11.91 0.61 -19.85
CA ARG A 15 10.84 -0.30 -20.24
C ARG A 15 9.53 -0.05 -19.48
N ASP A 16 9.53 0.84 -18.48
CA ASP A 16 8.29 1.19 -17.78
C ASP A 16 7.30 1.84 -18.75
N TYR A 17 6.07 1.35 -18.73
CA TYR A 17 4.98 2.06 -19.38
C TYR A 17 4.72 3.36 -18.62
N VAL A 18 5.00 4.48 -19.28
CA VAL A 18 4.80 5.81 -18.70
C VAL A 18 3.38 6.27 -19.01
N PHE A 19 2.66 6.67 -17.98
CA PHE A 19 1.36 7.31 -18.13
C PHE A 19 1.51 8.64 -18.85
N LYS A 20 0.76 8.79 -19.95
CA LYS A 20 0.64 10.04 -20.70
C LYS A 20 -0.75 10.62 -20.45
N PRO A 21 -0.88 11.61 -19.55
CA PRO A 21 -2.16 12.25 -19.32
C PRO A 21 -2.71 12.82 -20.63
N ARG A 22 -3.98 12.56 -20.92
CA ARG A 22 -4.65 13.28 -21.99
C ARG A 22 -4.84 14.73 -21.52
N ALA A 23 -4.71 15.70 -22.41
CA ALA A 23 -4.90 17.13 -22.14
C ALA A 23 -6.41 17.46 -21.91
N ALA A 24 -7.06 16.75 -21.02
CA ALA A 24 -8.42 17.01 -20.57
C ALA A 24 -8.39 17.90 -19.32
N LEU A 25 -9.42 18.70 -19.13
CA LEU A 25 -9.60 19.45 -17.89
C LEU A 25 -9.69 18.47 -16.73
N VAL A 26 -8.73 18.53 -15.82
CA VAL A 26 -8.76 17.77 -14.57
C VAL A 26 -9.79 18.44 -13.65
N PRO A 27 -10.81 17.75 -13.12
CA PRO A 27 -11.80 18.36 -12.24
C PRO A 27 -11.14 18.93 -10.97
N ALA A 28 -11.82 19.89 -10.32
CA ALA A 28 -11.29 20.53 -9.10
C ALA A 28 -11.12 19.57 -7.92
N ASN A 29 -11.90 18.52 -7.89
CA ASN A 29 -11.84 17.48 -6.86
C ASN A 29 -12.20 16.11 -7.44
N VAL A 30 -11.66 15.06 -6.81
CA VAL A 30 -11.96 13.65 -7.09
C VAL A 30 -12.02 12.90 -5.77
N ASN A 31 -13.02 12.05 -5.62
CA ASN A 31 -13.18 11.19 -4.44
C ASN A 31 -13.50 9.75 -4.89
N LEU A 32 -12.55 8.85 -4.68
CA LEU A 32 -12.66 7.41 -4.96
C LEU A 32 -12.64 6.58 -3.66
N LEU A 33 -12.97 7.19 -2.52
CA LEU A 33 -12.91 6.54 -1.20
C LEU A 33 -13.72 5.23 -1.14
N ASP A 34 -14.89 5.20 -1.77
CA ASP A 34 -15.81 4.05 -1.78
C ASP A 34 -15.26 2.83 -2.55
N MET A 35 -14.27 3.05 -3.42
CA MET A 35 -13.57 1.95 -4.09
C MET A 35 -12.68 1.16 -3.13
N LEU A 36 -12.16 1.80 -2.08
CA LEU A 36 -11.16 1.20 -1.22
C LEU A 36 -11.72 -0.01 -0.46
N PRO A 37 -10.89 -1.05 -0.26
CA PRO A 37 -11.21 -2.13 0.67
C PRO A 37 -11.13 -1.63 2.12
N GLU A 38 -11.39 -2.51 3.08
CA GLU A 38 -11.25 -2.19 4.49
C GLU A 38 -9.82 -1.71 4.86
N VAL A 39 -9.73 -0.92 5.93
CA VAL A 39 -8.45 -0.46 6.47
C VAL A 39 -7.71 -1.60 7.13
N ARG A 40 -6.43 -1.77 6.79
CA ARG A 40 -5.56 -2.81 7.34
C ARG A 40 -4.38 -2.21 8.11
N ASN A 41 -3.71 -3.07 8.86
CA ASN A 41 -2.50 -2.72 9.61
C ASN A 41 -1.35 -3.67 9.24
N GLN A 42 -0.22 -3.09 8.78
CA GLN A 42 1.01 -3.82 8.49
C GLN A 42 1.81 -4.16 9.75
N PHE A 43 1.47 -3.56 10.90
CA PHE A 43 2.18 -3.72 12.18
C PHE A 43 3.70 -3.48 12.05
N ASP A 44 4.53 -4.45 12.49
CA ASP A 44 5.98 -4.30 12.64
C ASP A 44 6.76 -4.71 11.37
N VAL A 45 6.11 -5.29 10.37
CA VAL A 45 6.75 -5.70 9.10
C VAL A 45 6.72 -4.56 8.08
N GLY A 46 7.85 -4.31 7.42
CA GLY A 46 8.04 -3.26 6.39
C GLY A 46 7.30 -3.50 5.07
N ALA A 47 6.07 -4.04 5.12
CA ALA A 47 5.31 -4.52 3.97
C ALA A 47 4.40 -3.45 3.33
N CYS A 48 4.63 -2.16 3.55
CA CYS A 48 3.77 -1.07 3.05
C CYS A 48 3.56 -1.11 1.53
N THR A 49 4.56 -1.51 0.75
CA THR A 49 4.45 -1.69 -0.70
C THR A 49 3.48 -2.81 -1.06
N GLY A 50 3.53 -3.92 -0.32
CA GLY A 50 2.57 -5.03 -0.46
C GLY A 50 1.14 -4.59 -0.15
N PHE A 51 0.94 -3.76 0.88
CA PHE A 51 -0.37 -3.20 1.24
C PHE A 51 -0.87 -2.18 0.22
N SER A 52 -0.01 -1.30 -0.27
CA SER A 52 -0.38 -0.30 -1.28
C SER A 52 -0.82 -0.98 -2.59
N ILE A 53 -0.03 -1.91 -3.10
CA ILE A 53 -0.34 -2.63 -4.35
C ILE A 53 -1.51 -3.61 -4.14
N GLY A 54 -1.52 -4.38 -3.04
CA GLY A 54 -2.61 -5.31 -2.73
C GLY A 54 -3.95 -4.60 -2.54
N GLY A 55 -3.95 -3.46 -1.84
CA GLY A 55 -5.13 -2.62 -1.68
C GLY A 55 -5.64 -2.04 -2.99
N ASN A 56 -4.74 -1.63 -3.89
CA ASN A 56 -5.10 -1.14 -5.23
C ASN A 56 -5.76 -2.24 -6.07
N LEU A 57 -5.16 -3.42 -6.14
CA LEU A 57 -5.71 -4.59 -6.85
C LEU A 57 -7.06 -5.01 -6.27
N THR A 58 -7.19 -5.04 -4.94
CA THR A 58 -8.45 -5.39 -4.25
C THR A 58 -9.55 -4.38 -4.55
N ALA A 59 -9.24 -3.08 -4.56
CA ALA A 59 -10.19 -2.03 -4.91
C ALA A 59 -10.72 -2.19 -6.34
N ILE A 60 -9.84 -2.49 -7.30
CA ILE A 60 -10.24 -2.73 -8.69
C ILE A 60 -11.12 -3.98 -8.81
N ALA A 61 -10.78 -5.09 -8.13
CA ALA A 61 -11.57 -6.30 -8.13
C ALA A 61 -12.96 -6.08 -7.54
N LYS A 62 -13.05 -5.34 -6.42
CA LYS A 62 -14.32 -4.92 -5.80
C LYS A 62 -15.16 -4.08 -6.75
N GLN A 63 -14.57 -3.07 -7.40
CA GLN A 63 -15.26 -2.20 -8.35
C GLN A 63 -15.83 -2.98 -9.55
N GLN A 64 -15.12 -4.00 -9.99
CA GLN A 64 -15.56 -4.87 -11.09
C GLN A 64 -16.58 -5.95 -10.64
N GLY A 65 -16.97 -5.97 -9.36
CA GLY A 65 -17.98 -6.87 -8.81
C GLY A 65 -17.52 -8.31 -8.63
N PHE A 66 -16.20 -8.57 -8.55
CA PHE A 66 -15.70 -9.94 -8.42
C PHE A 66 -15.73 -10.44 -6.98
N PHE A 67 -15.13 -9.70 -6.03
CA PHE A 67 -15.07 -10.05 -4.60
C PHE A 67 -14.57 -8.87 -3.77
N GLU A 68 -14.76 -8.95 -2.44
CA GLU A 68 -14.28 -7.94 -1.47
C GLU A 68 -13.07 -8.42 -0.65
N GLU A 69 -12.58 -9.63 -0.88
CA GLU A 69 -11.42 -10.18 -0.20
C GLU A 69 -10.13 -9.51 -0.67
N TRP A 70 -9.20 -9.29 0.25
CA TRP A 70 -7.90 -8.75 -0.07
C TRP A 70 -7.03 -9.71 -0.88
N PHE A 71 -6.27 -9.16 -1.82
CA PHE A 71 -5.07 -9.83 -2.30
C PHE A 71 -3.97 -9.77 -1.25
N SER A 72 -3.28 -10.91 -1.04
CA SER A 72 -2.31 -11.10 0.03
C SER A 72 -1.14 -10.12 -0.03
N PRO A 73 -0.99 -9.21 0.93
CA PRO A 73 0.19 -8.36 1.03
C PRO A 73 1.48 -9.18 1.23
N THR A 74 1.40 -10.33 1.93
CA THR A 74 2.51 -11.27 2.11
C THR A 74 3.03 -11.79 0.79
N PHE A 75 2.13 -12.27 -0.08
CA PHE A 75 2.49 -12.80 -1.40
C PHE A 75 3.18 -11.73 -2.26
N ILE A 76 2.68 -10.50 -2.24
CA ILE A 76 3.21 -9.38 -3.02
C ILE A 76 4.57 -8.94 -2.47
N TYR A 77 4.68 -8.75 -1.16
CA TYR A 77 5.90 -8.27 -0.51
C TYR A 77 7.03 -9.31 -0.56
N ASN A 78 6.73 -10.59 -0.30
CA ASN A 78 7.70 -11.67 -0.40
C ASN A 78 8.18 -11.85 -1.84
N GLY A 79 7.27 -11.77 -2.80
CA GLY A 79 7.61 -11.87 -4.22
C GLY A 79 8.56 -10.76 -4.68
N ALA A 80 8.33 -9.53 -4.26
CA ALA A 80 9.22 -8.40 -4.55
C ALA A 80 10.60 -8.61 -3.91
N ARG A 81 10.67 -8.95 -2.61
CA ARG A 81 11.95 -9.23 -1.92
C ARG A 81 12.68 -10.44 -2.51
N TYR A 82 11.95 -11.44 -3.02
CA TYR A 82 12.55 -12.57 -3.74
C TYR A 82 13.24 -12.08 -5.03
N LEU A 83 12.57 -11.23 -5.81
CA LEU A 83 13.17 -10.63 -7.02
C LEU A 83 14.40 -9.77 -6.71
N GLU A 84 14.40 -9.11 -5.54
CA GLU A 84 15.48 -8.24 -5.07
C GLU A 84 16.62 -9.00 -4.37
N GLY A 85 16.48 -10.30 -4.12
CA GLY A 85 17.46 -11.09 -3.37
C GLY A 85 17.52 -10.74 -1.88
N THR A 86 16.44 -10.13 -1.34
CA THR A 86 16.36 -9.65 0.05
C THR A 86 15.31 -10.40 0.89
N LEU A 87 14.82 -11.54 0.44
CA LEU A 87 13.72 -12.28 1.05
C LEU A 87 13.89 -12.56 2.56
N LEU A 88 15.13 -12.78 2.99
CA LEU A 88 15.45 -13.09 4.40
C LEU A 88 15.57 -11.84 5.28
N LYS A 89 15.40 -10.63 4.73
CA LYS A 89 15.58 -9.37 5.43
C LYS A 89 14.34 -8.49 5.29
N ASP A 90 13.95 -7.83 6.36
CA ASP A 90 12.90 -6.82 6.33
C ASP A 90 13.50 -5.44 6.00
N VAL A 91 13.79 -5.23 4.73
CA VAL A 91 14.41 -4.00 4.22
C VAL A 91 13.52 -3.23 3.25
N GLY A 92 12.22 -3.54 3.26
CA GLY A 92 11.27 -2.97 2.31
C GLY A 92 11.41 -3.56 0.90
N ALA A 93 10.67 -2.99 -0.04
CA ALA A 93 10.68 -3.40 -1.44
C ALA A 93 10.48 -2.20 -2.38
N GLU A 94 10.95 -2.35 -3.62
CA GLU A 94 10.65 -1.43 -4.71
C GLU A 94 9.22 -1.67 -5.21
N PRO A 95 8.36 -0.64 -5.35
CA PRO A 95 6.98 -0.80 -5.84
C PRO A 95 6.91 -1.50 -7.20
N ARG A 96 7.83 -1.19 -8.11
CA ARG A 96 7.93 -1.86 -9.41
C ARG A 96 8.16 -3.36 -9.26
N ASN A 97 8.96 -3.81 -8.31
CA ASN A 97 9.21 -5.24 -8.11
C ASN A 97 7.96 -5.94 -7.56
N CYS A 98 7.17 -5.28 -6.72
CA CYS A 98 5.84 -5.76 -6.36
C CYS A 98 4.94 -5.92 -7.59
N LEU A 99 4.89 -4.92 -8.46
CA LEU A 99 4.10 -4.93 -9.70
C LEU A 99 4.60 -6.00 -10.69
N LYS A 100 5.91 -6.10 -10.92
CA LYS A 100 6.52 -7.14 -11.76
C LYS A 100 6.23 -8.55 -11.23
N TRP A 101 6.28 -8.74 -9.91
CA TRP A 101 5.95 -10.02 -9.30
C TRP A 101 4.53 -10.42 -9.61
N VAL A 102 3.56 -9.55 -9.33
CA VAL A 102 2.15 -9.84 -9.57
C VAL A 102 1.86 -9.99 -11.07
N GLN A 103 2.48 -9.19 -11.94
CA GLN A 103 2.31 -9.31 -13.38
C GLN A 103 2.77 -10.67 -13.91
N LYS A 104 3.86 -11.23 -13.35
CA LYS A 104 4.42 -12.51 -13.74
C LYS A 104 3.71 -13.70 -13.08
N SER A 105 3.39 -13.57 -11.80
CA SER A 105 2.98 -14.69 -10.92
C SER A 105 1.51 -14.62 -10.52
N GLY A 106 0.79 -13.57 -10.91
CA GLY A 106 -0.58 -13.35 -10.50
C GLY A 106 -0.75 -12.69 -9.16
N ALA A 107 -2.01 -12.55 -8.74
CA ALA A 107 -2.39 -12.02 -7.44
C ALA A 107 -3.04 -13.12 -6.62
N LEU A 108 -2.56 -13.37 -5.41
CA LEU A 108 -3.04 -14.42 -4.52
C LEU A 108 -4.04 -13.85 -3.52
N LEU A 109 -5.19 -14.52 -3.33
CA LEU A 109 -6.15 -14.15 -2.29
C LEU A 109 -5.56 -14.37 -0.89
N GLU A 110 -5.89 -13.49 0.06
CA GLU A 110 -5.26 -13.48 1.38
C GLU A 110 -5.55 -14.71 2.23
N HIS A 111 -6.74 -15.32 2.12
CA HIS A 111 -7.05 -16.54 2.86
C HIS A 111 -6.10 -17.71 2.53
N LEU A 112 -5.47 -17.70 1.34
CA LEU A 112 -4.50 -18.70 0.91
C LEU A 112 -3.10 -18.46 1.47
N TRP A 113 -2.80 -17.22 1.81
CA TRP A 113 -1.57 -16.82 2.51
C TRP A 113 -1.82 -15.59 3.38
N PRO A 114 -2.35 -15.80 4.59
CA PRO A 114 -2.69 -14.74 5.51
C PRO A 114 -1.48 -13.90 5.94
N TYR A 115 -1.70 -12.61 6.10
CA TYR A 115 -0.67 -11.69 6.59
C TYR A 115 -0.49 -11.81 8.11
N ASP A 116 0.76 -12.06 8.56
CA ASP A 116 1.18 -11.91 9.96
C ASP A 116 2.08 -10.68 10.10
N GLY A 117 1.56 -9.62 10.67
CA GLY A 117 2.28 -8.36 10.84
C GLY A 117 3.31 -8.35 11.96
N TRP A 118 3.41 -9.43 12.74
CA TRP A 118 4.32 -9.51 13.88
C TRP A 118 5.59 -10.30 13.57
N LYS A 119 5.59 -11.03 12.49
CA LYS A 119 6.70 -11.87 12.08
C LYS A 119 6.94 -11.75 10.59
N LEU A 120 8.18 -11.42 10.22
CA LEU A 120 8.59 -11.44 8.83
C LEU A 120 8.44 -12.85 8.26
N ASP A 121 7.60 -12.98 7.23
CA ASP A 121 7.57 -14.19 6.42
C ASP A 121 8.70 -14.12 5.39
N SER A 122 9.51 -15.16 5.34
CA SER A 122 10.64 -15.31 4.41
C SER A 122 10.48 -16.52 3.51
N THR A 123 9.24 -16.96 3.31
CA THR A 123 8.93 -18.14 2.51
C THR A 123 8.82 -17.76 1.03
N VAL A 124 9.37 -18.59 0.15
CA VAL A 124 9.13 -18.51 -1.29
C VAL A 124 7.76 -19.11 -1.59
N PRO A 125 6.90 -18.43 -2.40
CA PRO A 125 5.62 -19.00 -2.78
C PRO A 125 5.78 -20.37 -3.45
N SER A 126 5.00 -21.36 -2.99
CA SER A 126 5.01 -22.69 -3.60
C SER A 126 4.41 -22.66 -5.00
N SER A 127 4.75 -23.65 -5.83
CA SER A 127 4.15 -23.81 -7.16
C SER A 127 2.63 -23.93 -7.12
N SER A 128 2.08 -24.50 -6.06
CA SER A 128 0.63 -24.61 -5.83
C SER A 128 -0.01 -23.22 -5.60
N LEU A 129 0.61 -22.35 -4.80
CA LEU A 129 0.14 -20.98 -4.59
C LEU A 129 0.26 -20.13 -5.86
N ILE A 130 1.36 -20.29 -6.62
CA ILE A 130 1.54 -19.64 -7.93
C ILE A 130 0.43 -20.08 -8.90
N ALA A 131 0.10 -21.37 -8.98
CA ALA A 131 -0.97 -21.85 -9.83
C ALA A 131 -2.35 -21.26 -9.46
N GLN A 132 -2.59 -20.97 -8.19
CA GLN A 132 -3.82 -20.32 -7.73
C GLN A 132 -3.82 -18.81 -8.03
N SER A 133 -2.70 -18.14 -7.82
CA SER A 133 -2.58 -16.69 -8.08
C SER A 133 -2.73 -16.35 -9.58
N LEU A 134 -2.31 -17.23 -10.47
CA LEU A 134 -2.44 -17.05 -11.92
C LEU A 134 -3.90 -16.99 -12.43
N LYS A 135 -4.88 -17.34 -11.61
CA LYS A 135 -6.31 -17.20 -11.95
C LYS A 135 -6.76 -15.74 -12.03
N PHE A 136 -6.01 -14.82 -11.44
CA PHE A 136 -6.35 -13.41 -11.31
C PHE A 136 -5.36 -12.52 -12.05
N VAL A 137 -4.87 -12.95 -13.22
CA VAL A 137 -3.85 -12.18 -13.93
C VAL A 137 -4.26 -11.82 -15.33
N THR A 138 -4.52 -10.57 -15.52
CA THR A 138 -3.93 -9.74 -16.59
C THR A 138 -4.01 -8.31 -16.13
N PHE A 139 -2.90 -7.68 -15.83
CA PHE A 139 -2.93 -6.25 -15.55
C PHE A 139 -1.73 -5.57 -16.21
N ASN A 140 -1.95 -4.30 -16.51
CA ASN A 140 -0.90 -3.37 -16.87
C ASN A 140 -0.70 -2.41 -15.71
N TYR A 141 0.52 -1.93 -15.52
CA TYR A 141 0.80 -0.84 -14.61
C TYR A 141 1.53 0.26 -15.35
N TYR A 142 1.28 1.49 -14.92
CA TYR A 142 1.81 2.67 -15.56
C TYR A 142 2.49 3.55 -14.52
N ARG A 143 3.73 3.94 -14.82
CA ARG A 143 4.47 4.89 -14.02
C ARG A 143 3.97 6.30 -14.29
N ILE A 144 3.70 7.07 -13.23
CA ILE A 144 3.29 8.46 -13.31
C ILE A 144 4.52 9.34 -13.11
N THR A 145 4.89 10.10 -14.14
CA THR A 145 6.09 10.97 -14.14
C THR A 145 5.76 12.47 -14.14
N GLU A 146 4.54 12.84 -14.52
CA GLU A 146 4.10 14.23 -14.70
C GLU A 146 3.74 14.96 -13.38
N GLY A 147 4.32 14.54 -12.28
CA GLY A 147 4.15 15.18 -10.98
C GLY A 147 2.71 15.21 -10.49
N THR A 148 2.32 16.32 -9.88
CA THR A 148 0.97 16.53 -9.35
C THR A 148 -0.10 16.36 -10.43
N TYR A 149 0.13 16.92 -11.62
CA TYR A 149 -0.81 16.83 -12.73
C TYR A 149 -1.04 15.37 -13.18
N GLY A 150 0.01 14.56 -13.25
CA GLY A 150 -0.09 13.15 -13.59
C GLY A 150 -0.90 12.36 -12.56
N ILE A 151 -0.66 12.59 -11.26
CA ILE A 151 -1.42 11.96 -10.17
C ILE A 151 -2.90 12.37 -10.23
N MET A 152 -3.19 13.66 -10.33
CA MET A 152 -4.55 14.17 -10.44
C MET A 152 -5.26 13.59 -11.66
N SER A 153 -4.57 13.53 -12.80
CA SER A 153 -5.12 12.97 -14.04
C SER A 153 -5.43 11.48 -13.92
N ALA A 154 -4.58 10.68 -13.26
CA ALA A 154 -4.85 9.27 -13.01
C ALA A 154 -6.08 9.09 -12.12
N LEU A 155 -6.18 9.83 -11.01
CA LEU A 155 -7.32 9.82 -10.10
C LEU A 155 -8.62 10.27 -10.80
N ALA A 156 -8.55 11.31 -11.65
CA ALA A 156 -9.69 11.79 -12.42
C ALA A 156 -10.20 10.78 -13.47
N ASN A 157 -9.33 9.88 -13.92
CA ASN A 157 -9.72 8.75 -14.78
C ASN A 157 -10.20 7.51 -13.97
N GLY A 158 -10.40 7.63 -12.66
CA GLY A 158 -10.89 6.56 -11.81
C GLY A 158 -9.81 5.56 -11.35
N HIS A 159 -8.53 5.89 -11.50
CA HIS A 159 -7.42 5.03 -11.08
C HIS A 159 -6.89 5.46 -9.72
N LEU A 160 -6.87 4.53 -8.75
CA LEU A 160 -6.13 4.72 -7.51
C LEU A 160 -4.63 4.75 -7.80
N VAL A 161 -3.87 5.53 -7.00
CA VAL A 161 -2.43 5.69 -7.20
C VAL A 161 -1.65 5.15 -6.02
N SER A 162 -0.84 4.11 -6.25
CA SER A 162 0.15 3.64 -5.30
C SER A 162 1.34 4.61 -5.27
N LEU A 163 1.57 5.26 -4.13
CA LEU A 163 2.61 6.26 -3.93
C LEU A 163 3.64 5.76 -2.92
N GLY A 164 4.91 5.63 -3.34
CA GLY A 164 6.06 5.44 -2.47
C GLY A 164 6.87 6.73 -2.34
N CYS A 165 7.13 7.18 -1.12
CA CYS A 165 7.78 8.47 -0.86
C CYS A 165 8.56 8.49 0.46
N PRO A 166 9.46 9.47 0.68
CA PRO A 166 9.99 9.77 2.00
C PRO A 166 8.86 10.04 2.99
N TRP A 167 8.95 9.47 4.19
CA TRP A 167 7.96 9.65 5.25
C TRP A 167 8.59 10.37 6.42
N PHE A 168 7.96 11.44 6.88
CA PHE A 168 8.54 12.34 7.88
C PHE A 168 8.10 11.97 9.30
N ASP A 169 8.96 12.24 10.28
CA ASP A 169 8.68 11.98 11.71
C ASP A 169 7.36 12.60 12.15
N LYS A 170 7.11 13.85 11.80
CA LYS A 170 5.86 14.56 12.13
C LYS A 170 4.60 13.99 11.49
N TRP A 171 4.73 13.03 10.58
CA TRP A 171 3.62 12.28 9.97
C TRP A 171 3.35 10.94 10.66
N TYR A 172 4.21 10.56 11.62
CA TYR A 172 4.05 9.29 12.32
C TYR A 172 2.75 9.22 13.13
N ALA A 173 2.40 10.30 13.82
CA ALA A 173 1.19 10.41 14.63
C ALA A 173 0.45 11.72 14.31
N PRO A 174 -0.25 11.81 13.16
CA PRO A 174 -1.01 12.99 12.80
C PRO A 174 -2.20 13.18 13.74
N ALA A 175 -2.79 14.37 13.72
CA ALA A 175 -4.04 14.62 14.40
C ALA A 175 -5.16 13.69 13.90
N ALA A 176 -6.23 13.55 14.69
CA ALA A 176 -7.34 12.63 14.40
C ALA A 176 -8.12 12.98 13.12
N ASP A 177 -7.96 14.20 12.59
CA ASP A 177 -8.49 14.63 11.30
C ASP A 177 -7.69 14.07 10.11
N GLY A 178 -6.50 13.49 10.37
CA GLY A 178 -5.62 12.93 9.36
C GLY A 178 -4.87 13.96 8.50
N ILE A 179 -4.93 15.25 8.84
CA ILE A 179 -4.22 16.30 8.10
C ILE A 179 -2.73 16.21 8.43
N LEU A 180 -1.92 15.86 7.44
CA LEU A 180 -0.47 15.79 7.60
C LEU A 180 0.14 17.19 7.66
N PRO A 181 0.99 17.48 8.67
CA PRO A 181 1.73 18.75 8.73
C PRO A 181 2.52 19.04 7.46
N LYS A 182 2.60 20.32 7.08
CA LYS A 182 3.43 20.75 5.96
C LYS A 182 4.90 20.34 6.20
N VAL A 183 5.55 19.85 5.16
CA VAL A 183 6.97 19.41 5.20
C VAL A 183 7.86 20.32 4.36
N ASN A 184 9.15 20.29 4.68
CA ASN A 184 10.24 20.88 3.91
C ASN A 184 11.42 19.89 3.85
N LYS A 185 12.45 20.20 3.05
CA LYS A 185 13.58 19.30 2.82
C LYS A 185 14.48 19.04 4.03
N ASP A 186 14.41 19.91 5.04
CA ASP A 186 15.23 19.86 6.24
C ASP A 186 14.53 19.17 7.42
N ASP A 187 13.27 18.74 7.23
CA ASP A 187 12.53 17.99 8.23
C ASP A 187 13.07 16.56 8.38
N GLU A 188 12.96 16.02 9.59
CA GLU A 188 13.41 14.66 9.90
C GLU A 188 12.61 13.62 9.12
N ILE A 189 13.31 12.69 8.46
CA ILE A 189 12.77 11.58 7.70
C ILE A 189 12.88 10.31 8.55
N LEU A 190 11.73 9.63 8.78
CA LEU A 190 11.70 8.34 9.44
C LEU A 190 12.15 7.20 8.53
N GLY A 191 11.96 7.34 7.22
CA GLY A 191 12.28 6.30 6.26
C GLY A 191 11.45 6.43 5.00
N GLY A 192 11.33 5.33 4.25
CA GLY A 192 10.49 5.25 3.06
C GLY A 192 9.17 4.54 3.35
N HIS A 193 8.06 5.08 2.84
CA HIS A 193 6.73 4.51 3.05
C HIS A 193 5.91 4.49 1.76
N ALA A 194 5.03 3.49 1.63
CA ALA A 194 4.12 3.38 0.51
C ALA A 194 2.66 3.44 0.98
N THR A 195 1.86 4.24 0.29
CA THR A 195 0.45 4.48 0.59
C THR A 195 -0.41 4.37 -0.68
N LEU A 196 -1.73 4.43 -0.54
CA LEU A 196 -2.67 4.37 -1.64
C LEU A 196 -3.49 5.65 -1.72
N LEU A 197 -3.25 6.49 -2.74
CA LEU A 197 -4.02 7.70 -2.99
C LEU A 197 -5.36 7.36 -3.64
N TRP A 198 -6.43 8.00 -3.14
CA TRP A 198 -7.80 7.76 -3.58
C TRP A 198 -8.55 9.02 -4.00
N GLY A 199 -7.93 10.19 -3.92
CA GLY A 199 -8.61 11.42 -4.30
C GLY A 199 -7.77 12.66 -4.08
N TYR A 200 -8.36 13.78 -4.42
CA TYR A 200 -7.81 15.11 -4.15
C TYR A 200 -8.92 16.15 -4.12
N ASP A 201 -8.67 17.23 -3.42
CA ASP A 201 -9.41 18.49 -3.52
C ASP A 201 -8.45 19.66 -3.32
N ASN A 202 -8.72 20.79 -3.98
CA ASN A 202 -7.91 22.00 -3.93
C ASN A 202 -6.40 21.69 -4.07
N ASP A 203 -5.60 21.89 -2.99
CA ASP A 203 -4.15 21.67 -2.94
C ASP A 203 -3.74 20.41 -2.16
N VAL A 204 -4.69 19.48 -1.93
CA VAL A 204 -4.52 18.32 -1.05
C VAL A 204 -4.75 17.02 -1.80
N LEU A 205 -3.86 16.05 -1.58
CA LEU A 205 -4.02 14.65 -1.98
C LEU A 205 -4.54 13.84 -0.79
N HIS A 206 -5.56 13.02 -1.03
CA HIS A 206 -6.11 12.10 -0.04
C HIS A 206 -5.56 10.70 -0.23
N GLY A 207 -5.17 10.06 0.86
CA GLY A 207 -4.60 8.72 0.82
C GLY A 207 -5.06 7.83 1.97
N ARG A 208 -4.84 6.53 1.77
CA ARG A 208 -5.03 5.47 2.75
C ARG A 208 -3.67 4.95 3.19
N ASN A 209 -3.48 4.89 4.53
CA ASN A 209 -2.31 4.29 5.16
C ASN A 209 -2.60 2.82 5.55
N SER A 210 -1.53 2.06 5.83
CA SER A 210 -1.56 0.68 6.30
C SER A 210 -1.21 0.52 7.79
N TRP A 211 -1.61 1.50 8.63
CA TRP A 211 -1.32 1.49 10.07
C TRP A 211 -2.57 1.36 10.95
N GLY A 212 -3.65 0.81 10.38
CA GLY A 212 -4.90 0.57 11.10
C GLY A 212 -5.82 1.78 11.15
N ARG A 213 -7.04 1.55 11.64
CA ARG A 213 -8.10 2.57 11.70
C ARG A 213 -7.85 3.63 12.77
N GLU A 214 -7.02 3.34 13.77
CA GLU A 214 -6.70 4.26 14.87
C GLU A 214 -5.68 5.33 14.48
N TRP A 215 -5.06 5.19 13.30
CA TRP A 215 -4.13 6.17 12.76
C TRP A 215 -4.87 7.18 11.86
N GLY A 216 -4.56 8.48 12.01
CA GLY A 216 -5.14 9.56 11.22
C GLY A 216 -6.67 9.57 11.22
N CYS A 217 -7.29 9.97 10.12
CA CYS A 217 -8.74 9.94 9.98
C CYS A 217 -9.23 8.54 9.58
N LYS A 218 -9.40 7.66 10.54
CA LYS A 218 -9.84 6.26 10.32
C LYS A 218 -8.95 5.55 9.28
N GLY A 219 -7.63 5.69 9.40
CA GLY A 219 -6.64 5.11 8.50
C GLY A 219 -6.39 5.93 7.23
N ASN A 220 -7.01 7.09 7.08
CA ASN A 220 -6.80 7.98 5.94
C ASN A 220 -6.03 9.23 6.36
N PHE A 221 -5.47 9.91 5.36
CA PHE A 221 -4.75 11.17 5.53
C PHE A 221 -5.04 12.15 4.39
N ALA A 222 -4.72 13.41 4.66
CA ALA A 222 -4.70 14.50 3.69
C ALA A 222 -3.30 15.11 3.66
N MET A 223 -2.64 15.07 2.51
CA MET A 223 -1.27 15.54 2.28
C MET A 223 -1.29 16.70 1.28
N ARG A 224 -0.56 17.78 1.60
CA ARG A 224 -0.45 18.89 0.62
C ARG A 224 0.26 18.42 -0.65
N MET A 225 -0.23 18.85 -1.82
CA MET A 225 0.38 18.55 -3.12
C MET A 225 1.82 19.06 -3.22
N SER A 226 2.13 20.18 -2.55
CA SER A 226 3.50 20.73 -2.47
C SER A 226 4.52 19.77 -1.82
N SER A 227 4.08 18.75 -1.10
CA SER A 227 4.98 17.71 -0.58
C SER A 227 5.68 16.93 -1.68
N LEU A 228 5.07 16.79 -2.85
CA LEU A 228 5.68 16.13 -4.02
C LEU A 228 6.95 16.86 -4.50
N ASP A 229 6.98 18.20 -4.39
CA ASP A 229 8.16 18.99 -4.75
C ASP A 229 9.26 18.84 -3.71
N VAL A 230 8.90 18.69 -2.43
CA VAL A 230 9.86 18.32 -1.36
C VAL A 230 10.44 16.93 -1.62
N PHE A 231 9.60 15.95 -1.98
CA PHE A 231 10.09 14.60 -2.32
C PHE A 231 11.08 14.61 -3.49
N LYS A 232 10.85 15.44 -4.53
CA LYS A 232 11.80 15.58 -5.65
C LYS A 232 13.17 16.07 -5.17
N GLN A 233 13.20 17.02 -4.23
CA GLN A 233 14.46 17.53 -3.64
C GLN A 233 15.18 16.46 -2.80
N LEU A 234 14.44 15.50 -2.24
CA LEU A 234 14.94 14.39 -1.42
C LEU A 234 15.22 13.11 -2.23
N GLY A 235 15.35 13.21 -3.53
CA GLY A 235 15.66 12.07 -4.40
C GLY A 235 14.46 11.50 -5.13
N GLY A 236 13.25 12.00 -4.90
CA GLY A 236 12.04 11.67 -5.65
C GLY A 236 11.06 10.76 -4.91
N TYR A 237 10.08 10.30 -5.65
CA TYR A 237 9.03 9.37 -5.23
C TYR A 237 8.69 8.44 -6.39
N ASP A 238 7.94 7.39 -6.13
CA ASP A 238 7.41 6.47 -7.13
C ASP A 238 5.89 6.50 -7.08
N ALA A 239 5.25 6.67 -8.23
CA ALA A 239 3.81 6.69 -8.34
C ALA A 239 3.36 5.80 -9.51
N TYR A 240 2.41 4.90 -9.22
CA TYR A 240 1.88 3.95 -10.18
C TYR A 240 0.37 3.85 -10.08
N TYR A 241 -0.30 3.68 -11.21
CA TYR A 241 -1.65 3.15 -11.24
C TYR A 241 -1.68 1.80 -11.97
N ILE A 242 -2.74 1.04 -11.73
CA ILE A 242 -2.93 -0.31 -12.24
C ILE A 242 -4.22 -0.35 -13.05
N GLU A 243 -4.16 -1.03 -14.20
CA GLU A 243 -5.34 -1.43 -14.98
C GLU A 243 -5.43 -2.96 -14.92
N LEU A 244 -6.43 -3.48 -14.21
CA LEU A 244 -6.67 -4.90 -14.06
C LEU A 244 -7.76 -5.35 -15.02
N SER A 245 -7.44 -6.38 -15.84
CA SER A 245 -8.45 -7.17 -16.55
C SER A 245 -8.48 -8.55 -15.91
N LEU A 246 -9.53 -8.84 -15.16
CA LEU A 246 -9.70 -10.16 -14.57
C LEU A 246 -10.07 -11.17 -15.66
N SER A 247 -9.44 -12.34 -15.63
CA SER A 247 -9.75 -13.40 -16.57
C SER A 247 -11.20 -13.86 -16.39
N PRO A 248 -11.97 -14.16 -17.48
CA PRO A 248 -13.30 -14.73 -17.39
C PRO A 248 -13.40 -16.06 -16.61
N GLN A 249 -12.26 -16.68 -16.30
CA GLN A 249 -12.18 -17.90 -15.48
C GLN A 249 -12.20 -17.64 -13.96
N ALA A 250 -12.14 -16.37 -13.53
CA ALA A 250 -12.35 -16.00 -12.14
C ALA A 250 -13.84 -16.10 -11.80
N THR A 251 -14.33 -17.29 -11.47
CA THR A 251 -15.67 -17.45 -10.90
C THR A 251 -15.72 -16.68 -9.58
N PRO A 252 -16.82 -15.94 -9.29
CA PRO A 252 -17.01 -15.32 -7.99
C PRO A 252 -16.86 -16.39 -6.91
N VAL A 253 -15.86 -16.25 -6.04
CA VAL A 253 -15.75 -17.11 -4.87
C VAL A 253 -16.83 -16.65 -3.92
N THR A 254 -17.90 -17.42 -3.79
CA THR A 254 -18.89 -17.21 -2.74
C THR A 254 -18.15 -17.27 -1.42
N PRO A 255 -18.19 -16.22 -0.57
CA PRO A 255 -17.51 -16.26 0.72
C PRO A 255 -18.01 -17.49 1.47
N ALA A 256 -17.10 -18.30 1.99
CA ALA A 256 -17.46 -19.36 2.92
C ALA A 256 -18.25 -18.71 4.07
N PRO A 257 -19.35 -19.33 4.55
CA PRO A 257 -20.13 -18.77 5.64
C PRO A 257 -19.18 -18.52 6.79
N GLN A 258 -19.06 -17.26 7.22
CA GLN A 258 -18.22 -16.84 8.33
C GLN A 258 -18.74 -17.51 9.58
N GLY A 259 -18.15 -18.64 9.92
CA GLY A 259 -18.24 -19.21 11.25
C GLY A 259 -17.68 -18.18 12.21
N CYS A 260 -18.54 -17.68 13.09
CA CYS A 260 -18.20 -16.73 14.14
C CYS A 260 -17.09 -17.32 15.03
N THR A 261 -15.82 -17.06 14.72
CA THR A 261 -14.70 -17.38 15.58
C THR A 261 -14.33 -16.15 16.41
N CYS A 262 -14.87 -16.10 17.61
CA CYS A 262 -14.56 -15.14 18.68
C CYS A 262 -13.06 -15.05 19.01
N SER A 263 -12.22 -15.93 18.44
CA SER A 263 -10.80 -16.05 18.77
C SER A 263 -9.90 -14.97 18.16
N GLN A 264 -10.23 -14.45 16.98
CA GLN A 264 -9.36 -13.44 16.34
C GLN A 264 -9.49 -12.06 16.99
N ALA A 265 -10.69 -11.65 17.40
CA ALA A 265 -10.89 -10.40 18.12
C ALA A 265 -10.20 -10.43 19.50
N VAL A 266 -10.26 -11.56 20.22
CA VAL A 266 -9.58 -11.73 21.50
C VAL A 266 -8.05 -11.75 21.32
N LEU A 267 -7.52 -12.41 20.29
CA LEU A 267 -6.09 -12.39 19.97
C LEU A 267 -5.58 -11.01 19.58
N SER A 268 -6.37 -10.22 18.83
CA SER A 268 -6.06 -8.81 18.50
C SER A 268 -6.01 -7.96 19.78
N MET A 269 -7.00 -8.08 20.67
CA MET A 269 -7.01 -7.33 21.93
C MET A 269 -5.85 -7.70 22.85
N VAL A 270 -5.51 -8.99 22.97
CA VAL A 270 -4.37 -9.46 23.80
C VAL A 270 -3.05 -8.95 23.24
N ARG A 271 -2.87 -8.91 21.93
CA ARG A 271 -1.65 -8.40 21.26
C ARG A 271 -1.51 -6.90 21.46
N THR A 272 -2.59 -6.12 21.32
CA THR A 272 -2.60 -4.68 21.59
C THR A 272 -2.26 -4.38 23.05
N PHE A 273 -2.81 -5.16 24.00
CA PHE A 273 -2.52 -5.03 25.43
C PHE A 273 -1.06 -5.33 25.77
N ASN A 274 -0.46 -6.35 25.15
CA ASN A 274 0.94 -6.70 25.34
C ASN A 274 1.90 -5.67 24.74
N ARG A 275 1.53 -5.01 23.63
CA ARG A 275 2.30 -3.88 23.04
C ARG A 275 2.31 -2.68 23.97
N ALA A 276 1.16 -2.32 24.54
CA ALA A 276 1.07 -1.26 25.55
C ALA A 276 1.92 -1.57 26.79
N LYS A 277 1.94 -2.81 27.27
CA LYS A 277 2.82 -3.25 28.37
C LYS A 277 4.30 -3.15 28.02
N ARG A 278 4.71 -3.50 26.79
CA ARG A 278 6.11 -3.35 26.34
C ARG A 278 6.51 -1.90 26.22
N ALA A 279 5.67 -1.03 25.65
CA ALA A 279 5.94 0.40 25.59
C ALA A 279 6.11 1.01 26.99
N VAL A 280 5.23 0.67 27.94
CA VAL A 280 5.34 1.12 29.34
C VAL A 280 6.62 0.59 30.00
N LYS A 281 7.07 -0.62 29.67
CA LYS A 281 8.33 -1.18 30.22
C LYS A 281 9.55 -0.45 29.67
N TYR A 282 9.59 -0.12 28.36
CA TYR A 282 10.65 0.68 27.74
C TYR A 282 10.74 2.09 28.35
N PHE A 283 9.59 2.74 28.62
CA PHE A 283 9.57 4.05 29.29
C PHE A 283 10.01 4.01 30.76
N LYS A 284 9.83 2.87 31.46
CA LYS A 284 10.26 2.74 32.88
C LYS A 284 11.72 2.32 33.04
N GLU A 285 12.30 1.67 32.06
CA GLU A 285 13.69 1.17 32.14
C GLU A 285 14.72 2.13 31.51
N GLY A 286 14.33 3.29 30.98
CA GLY A 286 15.22 4.38 30.56
C GLY A 286 16.26 3.98 29.51
N LYS A 287 15.93 3.04 28.62
CA LYS A 287 16.82 2.59 27.54
C LYS A 287 16.24 2.87 26.17
#